data_0323ee2ffc91eedb5df39c53d7aa7bf8
#
_entry.id   0323ee2ffc91eedb5df39c53d7aa7bf8
#
_cell.length_a   1.000
_cell.length_b   1.000
_cell.length_c   1.000
_cell.angle_alpha   90.00
_cell.angle_beta   90.00
_cell.angle_gamma   90.00
#
_symmetry.space_group_name_H-M   'P 1'
#
loop_
_entity.id
_entity.type
_entity.pdbx_description
1 polymer ?
#
loop_
_entity_poly.entity_id
_entity_poly.type
_entity_poly.pdbx_seq_one_letter_code
_entity_poly.pdbx_strand_id
1 'polypeptide(L)'
;MESAERRLVNERDRLVRLFTPPFDHSEPHPGYIMGYPPGVRENGGQYTHGSLWLALAWARMGNGDAAVRLLTLMNPAEYGRNPSGVDRYRGEPYAVAADVSDSAANPGRAGWTWYTGSAGWMYRVWIEEVLGFRLRGDQLLIAPVLPDDWRGFEITYRFRSTVYEIEVRRADSDEAPLNSSIQLIDDGGTHNITVSIRAMRVKPASPAASAQLV
;
A
#
# COMPACT_ATOMS: atom_id res chain seq x y z
N MET A 1 4.74 -6.69 12.91
CA MET A 1 4.84 -5.67 11.86
C MET A 1 6.12 -4.83 11.99
N GLU A 2 6.42 -4.21 13.11
CA GLU A 2 7.60 -3.35 13.33
C GLU A 2 8.95 -4.02 12.96
N SER A 3 9.13 -5.31 13.26
CA SER A 3 10.35 -6.03 12.90
C SER A 3 10.52 -6.19 11.40
N ALA A 4 9.42 -6.45 10.68
CA ALA A 4 9.43 -6.52 9.22
C ALA A 4 9.77 -5.15 8.62
N GLU A 5 9.15 -4.09 9.14
CA GLU A 5 9.40 -2.73 8.68
C GLU A 5 10.87 -2.31 8.86
N ARG A 6 11.42 -2.47 10.06
CA ARG A 6 12.83 -2.13 10.33
C ARG A 6 13.85 -2.89 9.48
N ARG A 7 13.52 -4.13 9.09
CA ARG A 7 14.45 -4.99 8.33
C ARG A 7 14.27 -4.91 6.82
N LEU A 8 13.02 -4.70 6.37
CA LEU A 8 12.68 -4.84 4.96
C LEU A 8 12.55 -3.50 4.25
N VAL A 9 12.15 -2.42 4.95
CA VAL A 9 11.99 -1.11 4.33
C VAL A 9 13.34 -0.43 4.17
N ASN A 10 13.68 -0.05 2.94
CA ASN A 10 14.85 0.72 2.58
C ASN A 10 14.39 2.09 2.06
N GLU A 11 14.30 3.06 2.97
CA GLU A 11 13.86 4.42 2.64
C GLU A 11 14.83 5.14 1.68
N ARG A 12 16.14 4.88 1.82
CA ARG A 12 17.17 5.49 1.00
C ARG A 12 16.99 5.18 -0.48
N ASP A 13 16.77 3.91 -0.80
CA ASP A 13 16.65 3.42 -2.16
C ASP A 13 15.20 3.24 -2.59
N ARG A 14 14.25 3.60 -1.67
CA ARG A 14 12.80 3.64 -1.89
C ARG A 14 12.24 2.29 -2.33
N LEU A 15 12.49 1.25 -1.53
CA LEU A 15 11.99 -0.10 -1.81
C LEU A 15 11.67 -0.87 -0.52
N VAL A 16 10.91 -1.94 -0.67
CA VAL A 16 10.58 -2.88 0.41
C VAL A 16 11.06 -4.27 -0.01
N ARG A 17 12.07 -4.78 0.66
CA ARG A 17 12.66 -6.09 0.39
C ARG A 17 11.66 -7.21 0.59
N LEU A 18 11.76 -8.26 -0.21
CA LEU A 18 10.99 -9.48 0.00
C LEU A 18 11.46 -10.20 1.27
N PHE A 19 12.77 -10.29 1.46
CA PHE A 19 13.43 -10.79 2.67
C PHE A 19 14.88 -10.26 2.77
N THR A 20 15.51 -10.48 3.94
CA THR A 20 16.91 -10.11 4.18
C THR A 20 17.54 -11.03 5.23
N PRO A 21 18.82 -11.47 5.11
CA PRO A 21 19.72 -11.19 3.99
C PRO A 21 19.32 -11.98 2.73
N PRO A 22 19.72 -11.55 1.50
CA PRO A 22 19.54 -12.34 0.31
C PRO A 22 20.41 -13.62 0.35
N PHE A 23 20.01 -14.62 -0.42
CA PHE A 23 20.82 -15.85 -0.56
C PHE A 23 22.04 -15.58 -1.43
N ASP A 24 23.20 -15.95 -0.92
CA ASP A 24 24.47 -15.88 -1.64
C ASP A 24 25.21 -17.23 -1.57
N HIS A 25 25.54 -17.68 -0.35
CA HIS A 25 26.23 -18.96 -0.09
C HIS A 25 25.46 -19.76 0.96
N SER A 26 24.16 -20.01 0.71
CA SER A 26 23.27 -20.61 1.70
C SER A 26 23.26 -22.14 1.63
N GLU A 27 23.30 -22.78 2.81
CA GLU A 27 23.06 -24.21 2.96
C GLU A 27 21.89 -24.44 3.94
N PRO A 28 20.89 -25.25 3.57
CA PRO A 28 20.73 -25.95 2.30
C PRO A 28 20.47 -25.01 1.12
N HIS A 29 20.79 -25.44 -0.10
CA HIS A 29 20.59 -24.65 -1.32
C HIS A 29 19.12 -24.29 -1.53
N PRO A 30 18.77 -22.99 -1.69
CA PRO A 30 17.38 -22.51 -1.71
C PRO A 30 16.65 -22.71 -3.06
N GLY A 31 17.23 -23.47 -3.99
CA GLY A 31 16.66 -23.70 -5.32
C GLY A 31 16.91 -22.53 -6.28
N TYR A 32 15.96 -22.31 -7.19
CA TYR A 32 16.10 -21.32 -8.29
C TYR A 32 16.29 -19.87 -7.82
N ILE A 33 15.87 -19.54 -6.60
CA ILE A 33 15.98 -18.18 -6.06
C ILE A 33 17.43 -17.70 -6.05
N MET A 34 18.37 -18.57 -5.70
CA MET A 34 19.81 -18.25 -5.70
C MET A 34 20.40 -18.09 -7.11
N GLY A 35 19.64 -18.39 -8.16
CA GLY A 35 20.01 -18.08 -9.54
C GLY A 35 19.91 -16.57 -9.86
N TYR A 36 19.20 -15.80 -9.07
CA TYR A 36 19.24 -14.35 -9.13
C TYR A 36 20.36 -13.80 -8.24
N PRO A 37 21.11 -12.79 -8.70
CA PRO A 37 22.08 -12.12 -7.84
C PRO A 37 21.44 -11.56 -6.55
N PRO A 38 22.18 -11.46 -5.44
CA PRO A 38 21.69 -10.85 -4.21
C PRO A 38 21.08 -9.46 -4.43
N GLY A 39 19.87 -9.24 -3.92
CA GLY A 39 19.10 -8.01 -4.06
C GLY A 39 18.32 -7.89 -5.39
N VAL A 40 18.27 -8.93 -6.21
CA VAL A 40 17.54 -8.94 -7.48
C VAL A 40 16.32 -9.82 -7.39
N ARG A 41 15.15 -9.31 -7.81
CA ARG A 41 13.86 -10.03 -7.86
C ARG A 41 13.57 -10.77 -6.56
N GLU A 42 13.24 -12.08 -6.67
CA GLU A 42 12.92 -12.93 -5.51
C GLU A 42 14.07 -13.12 -4.54
N ASN A 43 15.33 -12.85 -4.96
CA ASN A 43 16.48 -12.98 -4.08
C ASN A 43 16.75 -11.69 -3.27
N GLY A 44 15.81 -11.27 -2.46
CA GLY A 44 15.97 -10.17 -1.51
C GLY A 44 15.75 -8.78 -2.10
N GLY A 45 15.44 -8.62 -3.40
CA GLY A 45 14.96 -7.38 -3.97
C GLY A 45 13.56 -7.04 -3.51
N GLN A 46 13.01 -5.90 -3.95
CA GLN A 46 11.59 -5.66 -3.84
C GLN A 46 10.88 -6.56 -4.84
N TYR A 47 10.10 -7.51 -4.37
CA TYR A 47 9.07 -8.17 -5.17
C TYR A 47 7.77 -7.49 -4.86
N THR A 48 7.34 -6.57 -5.74
CA THR A 48 6.32 -5.56 -5.43
C THR A 48 5.00 -6.16 -4.96
N HIS A 49 4.59 -7.30 -5.49
CA HIS A 49 3.43 -8.04 -5.03
C HIS A 49 3.52 -8.35 -3.51
N GLY A 50 4.62 -8.98 -3.07
CA GLY A 50 4.83 -9.31 -1.65
C GLY A 50 5.03 -8.06 -0.78
N SER A 51 5.70 -7.04 -1.31
CA SER A 51 5.92 -5.78 -0.61
C SER A 51 4.63 -5.02 -0.33
N LEU A 52 3.66 -5.09 -1.25
CA LEU A 52 2.32 -4.51 -1.06
C LEU A 52 1.53 -5.20 0.06
N TRP A 53 1.82 -6.46 0.37
CA TRP A 53 1.19 -7.13 1.52
C TRP A 53 1.61 -6.53 2.86
N LEU A 54 2.79 -5.91 2.95
CA LEU A 54 3.18 -5.16 4.14
C LEU A 54 2.30 -3.91 4.32
N ALA A 55 2.05 -3.16 3.25
CA ALA A 55 1.14 -2.02 3.27
C ALA A 55 -0.31 -2.44 3.58
N LEU A 56 -0.77 -3.54 2.95
CA LEU A 56 -2.07 -4.15 3.23
C LEU A 56 -2.24 -4.51 4.70
N ALA A 57 -1.21 -5.14 5.29
CA ALA A 57 -1.26 -5.54 6.69
C ALA A 57 -1.35 -4.33 7.64
N TRP A 58 -0.62 -3.24 7.36
CA TRP A 58 -0.74 -2.01 8.14
C TRP A 58 -2.13 -1.38 8.00
N ALA A 59 -2.69 -1.31 6.79
CA ALA A 59 -4.05 -0.84 6.58
C ALA A 59 -5.06 -1.66 7.39
N ARG A 60 -4.97 -2.99 7.35
CA ARG A 60 -5.86 -3.90 8.11
C ARG A 60 -5.68 -3.83 9.63
N MET A 61 -4.52 -3.38 10.08
CA MET A 61 -4.28 -3.06 11.49
C MET A 61 -4.79 -1.66 11.89
N GLY A 62 -5.34 -0.88 10.94
CA GLY A 62 -5.86 0.46 11.17
C GLY A 62 -4.79 1.55 11.17
N ASN A 63 -3.57 1.27 10.70
CA ASN A 63 -2.50 2.26 10.60
C ASN A 63 -2.41 2.83 9.18
N GLY A 64 -3.18 3.88 8.93
CA GLY A 64 -3.23 4.56 7.63
C GLY A 64 -1.91 5.25 7.27
N ASP A 65 -1.23 5.85 8.24
CA ASP A 65 0.05 6.53 8.02
C ASP A 65 1.11 5.55 7.49
N ALA A 66 1.28 4.41 8.15
CA ALA A 66 2.24 3.39 7.71
C ALA A 66 1.86 2.78 6.35
N ALA A 67 0.58 2.51 6.13
CA ALA A 67 0.09 1.95 4.88
C ALA A 67 0.33 2.90 3.70
N VAL A 68 -0.08 4.16 3.82
CA VAL A 68 0.05 5.17 2.76
C VAL A 68 1.52 5.53 2.53
N ARG A 69 2.34 5.62 3.59
CA ARG A 69 3.79 5.83 3.45
C ARG A 69 4.44 4.74 2.60
N LEU A 70 4.12 3.46 2.85
CA LEU A 70 4.67 2.35 2.07
C LEU A 70 4.16 2.35 0.63
N LEU A 71 2.87 2.62 0.42
CA LEU A 71 2.30 2.74 -0.93
C LEU A 71 2.95 3.88 -1.71
N THR A 72 3.18 5.03 -1.08
CA THR A 72 3.87 6.19 -1.67
C THR A 72 5.34 5.85 -1.96
N LEU A 73 6.00 5.12 -1.06
CA LEU A 73 7.38 4.67 -1.27
C LEU A 73 7.51 3.84 -2.56
N MET A 74 6.56 2.96 -2.83
CA MET A 74 6.54 2.05 -3.99
C MET A 74 5.84 2.63 -5.23
N ASN A 75 5.30 3.86 -5.16
CA ASN A 75 4.56 4.46 -6.25
C ASN A 75 5.50 4.89 -7.39
N PRO A 76 5.32 4.37 -8.62
CA PRO A 76 6.18 4.73 -9.76
C PRO A 76 6.19 6.23 -10.07
N ALA A 77 5.07 6.94 -9.89
CA ALA A 77 4.99 8.38 -10.11
C ALA A 77 5.91 9.19 -9.18
N GLU A 78 6.16 8.69 -7.97
CA GLU A 78 7.03 9.36 -7.01
C GLU A 78 8.52 9.32 -7.41
N TYR A 79 8.93 8.29 -8.13
CA TYR A 79 10.28 8.23 -8.70
C TYR A 79 10.46 9.23 -9.83
N GLY A 80 9.38 9.57 -10.56
CA GLY A 80 9.39 10.54 -11.65
C GLY A 80 9.44 12.01 -11.23
N ARG A 81 9.31 12.33 -9.93
CA ARG A 81 9.22 13.73 -9.45
C ARG A 81 10.50 14.56 -9.60
N ASN A 82 11.65 13.91 -9.72
CA ASN A 82 12.92 14.61 -9.86
C ASN A 82 13.92 13.82 -10.71
N PRO A 83 14.93 14.47 -11.32
CA PRO A 83 15.89 13.82 -12.20
C PRO A 83 16.64 12.66 -11.55
N SER A 84 17.05 12.78 -10.29
CA SER A 84 17.78 11.71 -9.60
C SER A 84 16.93 10.46 -9.35
N GLY A 85 15.62 10.65 -9.14
CA GLY A 85 14.65 9.54 -9.06
C GLY A 85 14.50 8.84 -10.40
N VAL A 86 14.37 9.59 -11.49
CA VAL A 86 14.29 9.06 -12.86
C VAL A 86 15.55 8.28 -13.22
N ASP A 87 16.73 8.84 -12.95
CA ASP A 87 18.03 8.21 -13.25
C ASP A 87 18.25 6.91 -12.47
N ARG A 88 17.72 6.84 -11.26
CA ARG A 88 17.78 5.65 -10.41
C ARG A 88 16.78 4.59 -10.86
N TYR A 89 15.50 4.97 -10.96
CA TYR A 89 14.40 4.03 -11.18
C TYR A 89 14.41 3.45 -12.60
N ARG A 90 14.56 4.29 -13.61
CA ARG A 90 14.62 3.91 -15.04
C ARG A 90 13.46 3.02 -15.49
N GLY A 91 12.29 3.23 -14.91
CA GLY A 91 11.03 2.59 -15.28
C GLY A 91 10.00 3.65 -15.66
N GLU A 92 8.89 3.22 -16.27
CA GLU A 92 7.78 4.09 -16.62
C GLU A 92 7.12 4.64 -15.35
N PRO A 93 6.92 5.97 -15.24
CA PRO A 93 6.32 6.57 -14.04
C PRO A 93 4.82 6.30 -13.88
N TYR A 94 4.21 5.62 -14.84
CA TYR A 94 2.78 5.26 -14.88
C TYR A 94 2.55 3.74 -14.85
N ALA A 95 3.59 2.93 -14.75
CA ALA A 95 3.49 1.47 -14.66
C ALA A 95 4.13 0.96 -13.36
N VAL A 96 3.40 0.14 -12.63
CA VAL A 96 3.92 -0.48 -11.40
C VAL A 96 4.92 -1.59 -11.77
N ALA A 97 6.17 -1.43 -11.36
CA ALA A 97 7.16 -2.47 -11.56
C ALA A 97 6.85 -3.73 -10.74
N ALA A 98 7.04 -4.90 -11.34
CA ALA A 98 6.92 -6.16 -10.62
C ALA A 98 8.03 -6.34 -9.57
N ASP A 99 9.20 -5.78 -9.84
CA ASP A 99 10.36 -5.82 -8.95
C ASP A 99 11.17 -4.51 -9.02
N VAL A 100 11.87 -4.20 -7.93
CA VAL A 100 12.86 -3.11 -7.85
C VAL A 100 14.12 -3.69 -7.21
N SER A 101 15.27 -3.42 -7.84
CA SER A 101 16.55 -3.96 -7.41
C SER A 101 17.05 -3.31 -6.12
N ASP A 102 17.52 -4.14 -5.18
CA ASP A 102 18.31 -3.73 -3.98
C ASP A 102 19.77 -4.16 -4.13
N SER A 103 20.20 -4.59 -5.34
CA SER A 103 21.58 -4.98 -5.57
C SER A 103 22.53 -3.78 -5.51
N ALA A 104 23.76 -4.01 -5.05
CA ALA A 104 24.80 -2.99 -4.97
C ALA A 104 25.09 -2.30 -6.33
N ALA A 105 24.90 -3.02 -7.44
CA ALA A 105 25.14 -2.49 -8.78
C ALA A 105 24.01 -1.55 -9.28
N ASN A 106 22.77 -1.79 -8.86
CA ASN A 106 21.61 -1.05 -9.38
C ASN A 106 20.55 -0.81 -8.28
N PRO A 107 20.87 -0.12 -7.17
CA PRO A 107 19.92 0.09 -6.08
C PRO A 107 18.76 1.00 -6.52
N GLY A 108 17.54 0.56 -6.30
CA GLY A 108 16.33 1.31 -6.64
C GLY A 108 15.94 1.28 -8.12
N ARG A 109 16.59 0.44 -8.95
CA ARG A 109 16.26 0.31 -10.37
C ARG A 109 15.05 -0.61 -10.56
N ALA A 110 14.04 -0.15 -11.33
CA ALA A 110 12.89 -0.97 -11.73
C ALA A 110 13.32 -2.13 -12.64
N GLY A 111 12.71 -3.29 -12.42
CA GLY A 111 12.79 -4.44 -13.30
C GLY A 111 11.62 -4.47 -14.29
N TRP A 112 10.84 -5.55 -14.29
CA TRP A 112 9.69 -5.70 -15.18
C TRP A 112 8.53 -4.78 -14.80
N THR A 113 8.08 -3.93 -15.72
CA THR A 113 7.06 -2.91 -15.46
C THR A 113 5.65 -3.30 -15.91
N TRP A 114 5.50 -4.21 -16.87
CA TRP A 114 4.20 -4.55 -17.46
C TRP A 114 3.55 -5.82 -16.91
N TYR A 115 3.99 -6.32 -15.76
CA TYR A 115 3.29 -7.36 -15.02
C TYR A 115 2.14 -6.76 -14.22
N THR A 116 0.91 -7.22 -14.51
CA THR A 116 -0.32 -6.62 -13.96
C THR A 116 -0.66 -7.04 -12.53
N GLY A 117 -0.07 -8.12 -12.03
CA GLY A 117 -0.36 -8.64 -10.69
C GLY A 117 -0.02 -7.66 -9.57
N SER A 118 1.16 -7.04 -9.61
CA SER A 118 1.56 -6.00 -8.64
C SER A 118 0.71 -4.74 -8.77
N ALA A 119 0.39 -4.31 -10.00
CA ALA A 119 -0.49 -3.17 -10.24
C ALA A 119 -1.90 -3.42 -9.69
N GLY A 120 -2.46 -4.61 -9.92
CA GLY A 120 -3.75 -5.00 -9.37
C GLY A 120 -3.78 -5.01 -7.84
N TRP A 121 -2.72 -5.49 -7.18
CA TRP A 121 -2.59 -5.41 -5.73
C TRP A 121 -2.45 -3.98 -5.22
N MET A 122 -1.65 -3.13 -5.86
CA MET A 122 -1.53 -1.72 -5.49
C MET A 122 -2.87 -1.01 -5.59
N TYR A 123 -3.60 -1.20 -6.69
CA TYR A 123 -4.94 -0.66 -6.88
C TYR A 123 -5.90 -1.10 -5.75
N ARG A 124 -5.94 -2.41 -5.45
CA ARG A 124 -6.80 -2.95 -4.41
C ARG A 124 -6.48 -2.41 -3.03
N VAL A 125 -5.19 -2.30 -2.66
CA VAL A 125 -4.83 -1.75 -1.35
C VAL A 125 -5.24 -0.28 -1.24
N TRP A 126 -5.04 0.51 -2.28
CA TRP A 126 -5.52 1.90 -2.30
C TRP A 126 -7.04 1.99 -2.18
N ILE A 127 -7.77 1.31 -3.05
CA ILE A 127 -9.23 1.47 -3.16
C ILE A 127 -9.96 0.74 -2.02
N GLU A 128 -9.64 -0.55 -1.79
CA GLU A 128 -10.40 -1.38 -0.87
C GLU A 128 -9.98 -1.22 0.60
N GLU A 129 -8.72 -0.89 0.87
CA GLU A 129 -8.21 -0.84 2.25
C GLU A 129 -7.97 0.60 2.72
N VAL A 130 -7.28 1.45 1.96
CA VAL A 130 -7.03 2.84 2.37
C VAL A 130 -8.29 3.68 2.24
N LEU A 131 -8.92 3.72 1.05
CA LEU A 131 -10.18 4.44 0.85
C LEU A 131 -11.40 3.66 1.36
N GLY A 132 -11.24 2.37 1.62
CA GLY A 132 -12.29 1.53 2.19
C GLY A 132 -13.49 1.31 1.26
N PHE A 133 -13.34 1.53 -0.05
CA PHE A 133 -14.39 1.39 -1.05
C PHE A 133 -14.56 -0.07 -1.44
N ARG A 134 -15.60 -0.72 -0.95
CA ARG A 134 -15.87 -2.14 -1.19
C ARG A 134 -17.28 -2.36 -1.70
N LEU A 135 -17.38 -2.79 -2.95
CA LEU A 135 -18.67 -3.10 -3.59
C LEU A 135 -19.01 -4.59 -3.43
N ARG A 136 -20.23 -4.88 -3.02
CA ARG A 136 -20.82 -6.23 -3.00
C ARG A 136 -22.23 -6.20 -3.56
N GLY A 137 -22.37 -6.61 -4.80
CA GLY A 137 -23.64 -6.51 -5.51
C GLY A 137 -24.03 -5.04 -5.72
N ASP A 138 -25.10 -4.63 -5.09
CA ASP A 138 -25.62 -3.26 -5.08
C ASP A 138 -25.41 -2.53 -3.74
N GLN A 139 -24.59 -3.13 -2.86
CA GLN A 139 -24.20 -2.49 -1.61
C GLN A 139 -22.75 -2.01 -1.67
N LEU A 140 -22.55 -0.71 -1.43
CA LEU A 140 -21.25 -0.08 -1.31
C LEU A 140 -20.95 0.17 0.18
N LEU A 141 -19.89 -0.48 0.68
CA LEU A 141 -19.33 -0.21 2.00
C LEU A 141 -18.19 0.81 1.86
N ILE A 142 -18.23 1.86 2.68
CA ILE A 142 -17.15 2.85 2.87
C ILE A 142 -16.59 2.67 4.28
N ALA A 143 -15.34 2.17 4.37
CA ALA A 143 -14.67 1.87 5.64
C ALA A 143 -13.17 2.21 5.54
N PRO A 144 -12.80 3.51 5.42
CA PRO A 144 -11.44 3.92 5.14
C PRO A 144 -10.50 3.83 6.34
N VAL A 145 -9.21 3.68 6.01
CA VAL A 145 -8.10 3.75 6.96
C VAL A 145 -7.15 4.85 6.48
N LEU A 146 -7.49 6.08 6.80
CA LEU A 146 -6.79 7.26 6.32
C LEU A 146 -5.59 7.63 7.20
N PRO A 147 -4.53 8.22 6.61
CA PRO A 147 -3.47 8.89 7.37
C PRO A 147 -4.04 10.00 8.26
N ASP A 148 -3.34 10.35 9.32
CA ASP A 148 -3.82 11.32 10.29
C ASP A 148 -3.95 12.75 9.73
N ASP A 149 -3.19 13.10 8.70
CA ASP A 149 -3.23 14.38 8.01
C ASP A 149 -4.36 14.50 6.95
N TRP A 150 -5.01 13.38 6.58
CA TRP A 150 -6.10 13.42 5.61
C TRP A 150 -7.44 13.74 6.29
N ARG A 151 -8.10 14.79 5.82
CA ARG A 151 -9.42 15.22 6.33
C ARG A 151 -10.59 14.49 5.69
N GLY A 152 -10.36 13.85 4.56
CA GLY A 152 -11.35 13.13 3.78
C GLY A 152 -10.92 12.97 2.33
N PHE A 153 -11.85 12.57 1.51
CA PHE A 153 -11.68 12.41 0.07
C PHE A 153 -13.04 12.43 -0.64
N GLU A 154 -13.00 12.57 -1.94
CA GLU A 154 -14.19 12.52 -2.79
C GLU A 154 -14.06 11.39 -3.81
N ILE A 155 -15.18 10.73 -4.14
CA ILE A 155 -15.26 9.70 -5.16
C ILE A 155 -16.46 9.99 -6.05
N THR A 156 -16.24 10.08 -7.36
CA THR A 156 -17.29 9.95 -8.37
C THR A 156 -17.36 8.48 -8.80
N TYR A 157 -18.45 7.81 -8.49
CA TYR A 157 -18.66 6.41 -8.83
C TYR A 157 -19.86 6.25 -9.76
N ARG A 158 -19.68 5.55 -10.88
CA ARG A 158 -20.77 5.21 -11.78
C ARG A 158 -21.22 3.76 -11.52
N PHE A 159 -22.45 3.62 -11.04
CA PHE A 159 -23.11 2.34 -10.91
C PHE A 159 -24.13 2.20 -12.04
N ARG A 160 -23.79 1.42 -13.07
CA ARG A 160 -24.58 1.26 -14.30
C ARG A 160 -24.86 2.62 -14.95
N SER A 161 -26.14 3.08 -14.98
CA SER A 161 -26.55 4.38 -15.55
C SER A 161 -26.51 5.54 -14.55
N THR A 162 -26.39 5.26 -13.26
CA THR A 162 -26.46 6.22 -12.15
C THR A 162 -25.07 6.69 -11.71
N VAL A 163 -24.93 7.96 -11.37
CA VAL A 163 -23.71 8.57 -10.85
C VAL A 163 -23.85 8.84 -9.36
N TYR A 164 -22.83 8.50 -8.59
CA TYR A 164 -22.72 8.79 -7.17
C TYR A 164 -21.53 9.72 -6.93
N GLU A 165 -21.81 10.92 -6.43
CA GLU A 165 -20.82 11.88 -5.93
C GLU A 165 -20.73 11.71 -4.40
N ILE A 166 -19.67 11.03 -3.95
CA ILE A 166 -19.53 10.63 -2.55
C ILE A 166 -18.41 11.45 -1.92
N GLU A 167 -18.76 12.27 -0.95
CA GLU A 167 -17.81 12.98 -0.11
C GLU A 167 -17.65 12.23 1.22
N VAL A 168 -16.43 11.80 1.52
CA VAL A 168 -16.08 11.14 2.77
C VAL A 168 -15.30 12.11 3.64
N ARG A 169 -15.80 12.42 4.83
CA ARG A 169 -15.20 13.35 5.79
C ARG A 169 -14.78 12.63 7.07
N ARG A 170 -13.61 13.00 7.58
CA ARG A 170 -13.20 12.58 8.92
C ARG A 170 -14.02 13.36 9.95
N ALA A 171 -14.74 12.66 10.81
CA ALA A 171 -15.46 13.26 11.92
C ALA A 171 -14.53 13.53 13.10
N ASP A 172 -14.74 14.67 13.75
CA ASP A 172 -14.02 15.04 14.99
C ASP A 172 -14.58 14.34 16.24
N SER A 173 -15.75 13.69 16.11
CA SER A 173 -16.41 12.96 17.20
C SER A 173 -16.03 11.49 17.25
N ASP A 174 -15.70 10.99 18.44
CA ASP A 174 -15.48 9.57 18.69
C ASP A 174 -16.78 8.73 18.59
N GLU A 175 -17.96 9.37 18.53
CA GLU A 175 -19.26 8.72 18.35
C GLU A 175 -19.58 8.43 16.87
N ALA A 176 -18.86 9.06 15.93
CA ALA A 176 -19.06 8.79 14.51
C ALA A 176 -18.75 7.32 14.16
N PRO A 177 -19.47 6.73 13.19
CA PRO A 177 -19.25 5.34 12.81
C PRO A 177 -17.88 5.16 12.16
N LEU A 178 -17.32 3.93 12.22
CA LEU A 178 -16.09 3.53 11.52
C LEU A 178 -16.31 3.21 10.04
N ASN A 179 -17.56 2.99 9.66
CA ASN A 179 -17.95 2.66 8.28
C ASN A 179 -19.37 3.12 7.99
N SER A 180 -19.70 3.22 6.72
CA SER A 180 -21.04 3.49 6.23
C SER A 180 -21.38 2.54 5.08
N SER A 181 -22.63 2.12 5.00
CA SER A 181 -23.15 1.30 3.90
C SER A 181 -24.16 2.12 3.08
N ILE A 182 -23.98 2.11 1.77
CA ILE A 182 -24.82 2.82 0.81
C ILE A 182 -25.48 1.78 -0.07
N GLN A 183 -26.83 1.77 -0.10
CA GLN A 183 -27.60 0.99 -1.07
C GLN A 183 -27.57 1.74 -2.42
N LEU A 184 -27.00 1.10 -3.44
CA LEU A 184 -26.95 1.65 -4.79
C LEU A 184 -28.24 1.29 -5.56
N ILE A 185 -28.74 2.25 -6.32
CA ILE A 185 -29.89 2.11 -7.22
C ILE A 185 -29.48 2.51 -8.64
N ASP A 186 -30.16 1.98 -9.63
CA ASP A 186 -29.92 2.25 -11.03
C ASP A 186 -31.13 3.00 -11.60
N ASP A 187 -31.16 4.33 -11.40
CA ASP A 187 -32.26 5.22 -11.81
C ASP A 187 -31.86 6.28 -12.83
N GLY A 188 -30.60 6.22 -13.33
CA GLY A 188 -30.07 7.17 -14.31
C GLY A 188 -29.80 8.58 -13.75
N GLY A 189 -29.99 8.80 -12.46
CA GLY A 189 -29.81 10.09 -11.78
C GLY A 189 -28.36 10.32 -11.30
N THR A 190 -28.20 11.44 -10.59
CA THR A 190 -26.99 11.76 -9.82
C THR A 190 -27.31 11.87 -8.35
N HIS A 191 -26.66 11.09 -7.51
CA HIS A 191 -26.82 11.09 -6.07
C HIS A 191 -25.62 11.72 -5.38
N ASN A 192 -25.85 12.76 -4.57
CA ASN A 192 -24.84 13.40 -3.74
C ASN A 192 -24.92 12.82 -2.33
N ILE A 193 -23.85 12.18 -1.85
CA ILE A 193 -23.81 11.51 -0.55
C ILE A 193 -22.62 12.04 0.26
N THR A 194 -22.89 12.46 1.48
CA THR A 194 -21.85 12.80 2.45
C THR A 194 -21.77 11.71 3.52
N VAL A 195 -20.59 11.14 3.71
CA VAL A 195 -20.30 10.12 4.72
C VAL A 195 -19.32 10.70 5.74
N SER A 196 -19.75 10.75 6.99
CA SER A 196 -18.88 11.16 8.11
C SER A 196 -18.45 9.92 8.90
N ILE A 197 -17.15 9.68 8.97
CA ILE A 197 -16.56 8.50 9.63
C ILE A 197 -15.46 8.89 10.59
N ARG A 198 -15.43 8.16 11.70
CA ARG A 198 -14.36 8.29 12.70
C ARG A 198 -13.03 7.77 12.14
N ALA A 199 -11.92 8.46 12.44
CA ALA A 199 -10.60 7.93 12.20
C ALA A 199 -10.36 6.65 13.03
N MET A 200 -9.87 5.58 12.37
CA MET A 200 -9.33 4.45 13.10
C MET A 200 -8.01 4.89 13.74
N ARG A 201 -7.95 4.95 15.07
CA ARG A 201 -6.69 5.24 15.80
C ARG A 201 -6.07 3.93 16.25
N VAL A 202 -4.86 3.64 15.79
CA VAL A 202 -4.07 2.58 16.41
C VAL A 202 -3.71 3.03 17.83
N LYS A 203 -4.14 2.28 18.82
CA LYS A 203 -3.66 2.50 20.19
C LYS A 203 -2.14 2.30 20.15
N PRO A 204 -1.31 3.27 20.55
CA PRO A 204 0.14 3.06 20.59
C PRO A 204 0.42 1.81 21.42
N ALA A 205 1.27 0.92 20.88
CA ALA A 205 1.70 -0.26 21.62
C ALA A 205 2.26 0.22 22.95
N SER A 206 1.72 -0.31 24.05
CA SER A 206 2.27 -0.05 25.37
C SER A 206 3.77 -0.40 25.34
N PRO A 207 4.69 0.46 25.82
CA PRO A 207 6.10 0.12 25.83
C PRO A 207 6.25 -1.20 26.54
N ALA A 208 6.79 -2.21 25.82
CA ALA A 208 7.08 -3.50 26.38
C ALA A 208 7.97 -3.29 27.61
N ALA A 209 7.49 -3.71 28.79
CA ALA A 209 8.30 -3.73 29.99
C ALA A 209 9.61 -4.44 29.66
N SER A 210 10.71 -3.72 29.78
CA SER A 210 12.05 -4.27 29.63
C SER A 210 12.20 -5.46 30.58
N ALA A 211 12.04 -6.67 30.03
CA ALA A 211 12.41 -7.88 30.75
C ALA A 211 13.93 -7.82 30.93
N GLN A 212 14.35 -7.45 32.11
CA GLN A 212 15.71 -7.71 32.59
C GLN A 212 15.88 -9.23 32.65
N LEU A 213 16.62 -9.77 31.71
CA LEU A 213 17.20 -11.10 31.84
C LEU A 213 18.40 -10.97 32.79
N VAL A 214 18.24 -11.55 33.95
CA VAL A 214 19.32 -11.86 34.88
C VAL A 214 20.05 -13.09 34.40
#